data_a66db6ed7755f0961a77f1cf2f7b0878
#
_entry.id   a66db6ed7755f0961a77f1cf2f7b0878
#
_cell.length_a   1.000
_cell.length_b   1.000
_cell.length_c   1.000
_cell.angle_alpha   90.00
_cell.angle_beta   90.00
_cell.angle_gamma   90.00
#
_symmetry.space_group_name_H-M   'P 1'
#
loop_
_entity.id
_entity.type
_entity.pdbx_description
1 polymer ?
#
loop_
_entity_poly.entity_id
_entity_poly.type
_entity_poly.pdbx_seq_one_letter_code
_entity_poly.pdbx_strand_id
1 'polypeptide(L)'
;MFLIPKSNLKKFDPERCCMVLNEFAAAEFSSAVEMLFAAKVVNNKKLSDGFIRHSLDEYKHCFIFTNIKNQIISEYKINKKELSFVPSHIYNKGYIYKDHFIFEKKKLNDFAIFVGANEEIAEKKLITFSNHLKKYT
;
A
#
# COMPACT_ATOMS: atom_id res chain seq x y z
N MET A 1 15.14 -9.82 0.28
CA MET A 1 14.27 -10.51 1.24
C MET A 1 13.93 -11.92 0.79
N PHE A 2 13.49 -12.10 -0.41
CA PHE A 2 13.06 -13.39 -0.93
C PHE A 2 14.08 -14.06 -1.85
N LEU A 3 15.28 -13.52 -1.96
CA LEU A 3 16.37 -14.16 -2.71
C LEU A 3 16.91 -15.31 -1.90
N ILE A 4 16.38 -16.51 -2.15
CA ILE A 4 16.87 -17.74 -1.56
C ILE A 4 17.77 -18.39 -2.62
N PRO A 5 19.05 -18.65 -2.32
CA PRO A 5 19.89 -19.43 -3.23
C PRO A 5 19.22 -20.76 -3.54
N LYS A 6 19.30 -21.23 -4.77
CA LYS A 6 18.68 -22.50 -5.20
C LYS A 6 19.06 -23.69 -4.32
N SER A 7 20.25 -23.66 -3.74
CA SER A 7 20.75 -24.67 -2.80
C SER A 7 20.07 -24.67 -1.42
N ASN A 8 19.39 -23.54 -1.07
CA ASN A 8 18.73 -23.34 0.23
C ASN A 8 17.29 -22.90 0.06
N LEU A 9 16.59 -23.40 -0.97
CA LEU A 9 15.18 -23.12 -1.19
C LEU A 9 14.38 -23.59 0.03
N LYS A 10 14.10 -22.65 0.93
CA LYS A 10 13.13 -22.86 1.98
C LYS A 10 11.77 -23.09 1.34
N LYS A 11 10.99 -23.96 1.96
CA LYS A 11 9.59 -24.13 1.66
C LYS A 11 8.90 -22.75 1.64
N PHE A 12 7.91 -22.55 0.78
CA PHE A 12 7.07 -21.36 0.78
C PHE A 12 6.56 -21.05 2.19
N ASP A 13 6.75 -19.81 2.62
CA ASP A 13 6.31 -19.33 3.93
C ASP A 13 5.01 -18.52 3.79
N PRO A 14 3.84 -19.12 4.00
CA PRO A 14 2.57 -18.44 3.82
C PRO A 14 2.34 -17.31 4.82
N GLU A 15 2.81 -17.45 6.06
CA GLU A 15 2.67 -16.41 7.08
C GLU A 15 3.42 -15.14 6.68
N ARG A 16 4.66 -15.30 6.25
CA ARG A 16 5.47 -14.18 5.79
C ARG A 16 4.87 -13.52 4.54
N CYS A 17 4.34 -14.31 3.61
CA CYS A 17 3.64 -13.81 2.45
C CYS A 17 2.43 -12.95 2.86
N CYS A 18 1.64 -13.43 3.81
CA CYS A 18 0.50 -12.69 4.36
C CYS A 18 0.92 -11.38 5.04
N MET A 19 2.04 -11.37 5.76
CA MET A 19 2.57 -10.15 6.37
C MET A 19 2.94 -9.10 5.32
N VAL A 20 3.60 -9.50 4.25
CA VAL A 20 3.98 -8.60 3.14
C VAL A 20 2.74 -8.06 2.43
N LEU A 21 1.76 -8.91 2.14
CA LEU A 21 0.50 -8.49 1.53
C LEU A 21 -0.28 -7.53 2.44
N ASN A 22 -0.23 -7.76 3.73
CA ASN A 22 -0.85 -6.89 4.72
C ASN A 22 -0.20 -5.50 4.75
N GLU A 23 1.12 -5.43 4.66
CA GLU A 23 1.85 -4.16 4.57
C GLU A 23 1.50 -3.40 3.28
N PHE A 24 1.44 -4.11 2.15
CA PHE A 24 1.00 -3.49 0.90
C PHE A 24 -0.43 -2.97 0.99
N ALA A 25 -1.35 -3.77 1.51
CA ALA A 25 -2.74 -3.34 1.68
C ALA A 25 -2.84 -2.10 2.59
N ALA A 26 -2.08 -2.04 3.68
CA ALA A 26 -2.06 -0.90 4.57
C ALA A 26 -1.50 0.36 3.90
N ALA A 27 -0.44 0.23 3.11
CA ALA A 27 0.15 1.34 2.37
C ALA A 27 -0.82 1.89 1.32
N GLU A 28 -1.48 1.02 0.55
CA GLU A 28 -2.47 1.42 -0.45
C GLU A 28 -3.69 2.10 0.20
N PHE A 29 -4.17 1.58 1.31
CA PHE A 29 -5.26 2.19 2.05
C PHE A 29 -4.89 3.60 2.55
N SER A 30 -3.70 3.74 3.13
CA SER A 30 -3.21 5.04 3.61
C SER A 30 -3.07 6.04 2.48
N SER A 31 -2.56 5.61 1.34
CA SER A 31 -2.44 6.43 0.13
C SER A 31 -3.81 6.87 -0.39
N ALA A 32 -4.78 5.96 -0.42
CA ALA A 32 -6.15 6.28 -0.83
C ALA A 32 -6.75 7.39 0.04
N VAL A 33 -6.59 7.31 1.35
CA VAL A 33 -7.10 8.32 2.29
C VAL A 33 -6.39 9.66 2.09
N GLU A 34 -5.07 9.66 1.95
CA GLU A 34 -4.30 10.89 1.68
C GLU A 34 -4.76 11.58 0.40
N MET A 35 -5.02 10.83 -0.67
CA MET A 35 -5.51 11.37 -1.94
C MET A 35 -6.90 12.00 -1.79
N LEU A 36 -7.80 11.39 -1.02
CA LEU A 36 -9.12 11.95 -0.75
C LEU A 36 -9.03 13.28 0.02
N PHE A 37 -8.16 13.34 1.03
CA PHE A 37 -7.93 14.59 1.74
C PHE A 37 -7.32 15.67 0.84
N ALA A 38 -6.38 15.31 -0.02
CA ALA A 38 -5.82 16.21 -1.00
C ALA A 38 -6.89 16.75 -1.96
N ALA A 39 -7.75 15.88 -2.47
CA ALA A 39 -8.86 16.25 -3.33
C ALA A 39 -9.80 17.28 -2.67
N LYS A 40 -10.01 17.14 -1.37
CA LYS A 40 -10.88 18.05 -0.61
C LYS A 40 -10.31 19.47 -0.47
N VAL A 41 -9.00 19.60 -0.38
CA VAL A 41 -8.35 20.89 -0.06
C VAL A 41 -7.79 21.63 -1.27
N VAL A 42 -7.57 20.96 -2.40
CA VAL A 42 -7.08 21.63 -3.61
C VAL A 42 -8.20 22.45 -4.26
N ASN A 43 -7.86 23.70 -4.62
CA ASN A 43 -8.80 24.59 -5.26
C ASN A 43 -8.67 24.55 -6.79
N ASN A 44 -8.73 23.36 -7.34
CA ASN A 44 -8.67 23.11 -8.78
C ASN A 44 -9.42 21.82 -9.07
N LYS A 45 -10.52 21.93 -9.83
CA LYS A 45 -11.40 20.78 -10.10
C LYS A 45 -10.69 19.64 -10.81
N LYS A 46 -9.89 19.93 -11.82
CA LYS A 46 -9.16 18.89 -12.59
C LYS A 46 -8.19 18.12 -11.71
N LEU A 47 -7.48 18.83 -10.85
CA LEU A 47 -6.53 18.22 -9.91
C LEU A 47 -7.26 17.42 -8.82
N SER A 48 -8.35 17.97 -8.28
CA SER A 48 -9.21 17.27 -7.32
C SER A 48 -9.77 15.97 -7.91
N ASP A 49 -10.31 16.01 -9.12
CA ASP A 49 -10.82 14.82 -9.82
C ASP A 49 -9.70 13.79 -10.06
N GLY A 50 -8.49 14.24 -10.35
CA GLY A 50 -7.32 13.39 -10.48
C GLY A 50 -6.98 12.67 -9.18
N PHE A 51 -6.96 13.35 -8.06
CA PHE A 51 -6.74 12.75 -6.74
C PHE A 51 -7.83 11.76 -6.36
N ILE A 52 -9.09 12.06 -6.66
CA ILE A 52 -10.20 11.13 -6.40
C ILE A 52 -10.02 9.84 -7.21
N ARG A 53 -9.72 9.94 -8.50
CA ARG A 53 -9.48 8.76 -9.34
C ARG A 53 -8.32 7.94 -8.84
N HIS A 54 -7.22 8.58 -8.49
CA HIS A 54 -6.06 7.92 -7.92
C HIS A 54 -6.41 7.22 -6.60
N SER A 55 -7.14 7.90 -5.72
CA SER A 55 -7.63 7.30 -4.47
C SER A 55 -8.44 6.03 -4.70
N LEU A 56 -9.31 6.02 -5.70
CA LEU A 56 -10.10 4.83 -6.05
C LEU A 56 -9.21 3.67 -6.51
N ASP A 57 -8.18 3.96 -7.29
CA ASP A 57 -7.23 2.93 -7.75
C ASP A 57 -6.43 2.36 -6.58
N GLU A 58 -5.92 3.20 -5.69
CA GLU A 58 -5.23 2.76 -4.47
C GLU A 58 -6.12 1.89 -3.59
N TYR A 59 -7.38 2.26 -3.43
CA TYR A 59 -8.33 1.47 -2.66
C TYR A 59 -8.61 0.11 -3.30
N LYS A 60 -8.69 0.03 -4.62
CA LYS A 60 -8.81 -1.24 -5.34
C LYS A 60 -7.59 -2.12 -5.11
N HIS A 61 -6.39 -1.55 -5.14
CA HIS A 61 -5.16 -2.29 -4.85
C HIS A 61 -5.16 -2.85 -3.43
N CYS A 62 -5.56 -2.05 -2.46
CA CYS A 62 -5.74 -2.51 -1.08
C CYS A 62 -6.67 -3.72 -1.01
N PHE A 63 -7.79 -3.67 -1.70
CA PHE A 63 -8.77 -4.74 -1.74
C PHE A 63 -8.21 -6.02 -2.39
N ILE A 64 -7.46 -5.88 -3.48
CA ILE A 64 -6.80 -7.01 -4.16
C ILE A 64 -5.81 -7.70 -3.22
N PHE A 65 -4.92 -6.94 -2.58
CA PHE A 65 -3.94 -7.50 -1.64
C PHE A 65 -4.61 -8.18 -0.45
N THR A 66 -5.68 -7.58 0.07
CA THR A 66 -6.46 -8.15 1.17
C THR A 66 -7.12 -9.47 0.76
N ASN A 67 -7.67 -9.55 -0.44
CA ASN A 67 -8.29 -10.78 -0.94
C ASN A 67 -7.27 -11.91 -1.13
N ILE A 68 -6.12 -11.61 -1.70
CA ILE A 68 -5.05 -12.61 -1.87
C ILE A 68 -4.59 -13.09 -0.49
N LYS A 69 -4.37 -12.18 0.44
CA LYS A 69 -4.03 -12.53 1.83
C LYS A 69 -5.06 -13.46 2.45
N ASN A 70 -6.35 -13.14 2.32
CA ASN A 70 -7.43 -13.94 2.88
C ASN A 70 -7.52 -15.35 2.27
N GLN A 71 -7.24 -15.48 0.98
CA GLN A 71 -7.15 -16.78 0.32
C GLN A 71 -6.03 -17.63 0.91
N ILE A 72 -4.85 -17.05 1.11
CA ILE A 72 -3.70 -17.74 1.73
C ILE A 72 -4.02 -18.13 3.16
N ILE A 73 -4.61 -17.24 3.94
CA ILE A 73 -5.04 -17.52 5.32
C ILE A 73 -5.98 -18.72 5.38
N SER A 74 -6.95 -18.77 4.48
CA SER A 74 -7.92 -19.86 4.41
C SER A 74 -7.25 -21.18 4.01
N GLU A 75 -6.41 -21.16 2.98
CA GLU A 75 -5.75 -22.35 2.46
C GLU A 75 -4.77 -22.95 3.45
N TYR A 76 -3.98 -22.14 4.13
CA TYR A 76 -2.95 -22.56 5.07
C TYR A 76 -3.39 -22.52 6.54
N LYS A 77 -4.64 -22.17 6.82
CA LYS A 77 -5.21 -22.11 8.17
C LYS A 77 -4.42 -21.23 9.13
N ILE A 78 -4.05 -20.03 8.69
CA ILE A 78 -3.26 -19.07 9.46
C ILE A 78 -4.16 -18.37 10.48
N ASN A 79 -3.60 -18.01 11.66
CA ASN A 79 -4.31 -17.23 12.66
C ASN A 79 -4.49 -15.78 12.22
N LYS A 80 -5.73 -15.35 11.98
CA LYS A 80 -6.08 -14.00 11.51
C LYS A 80 -5.76 -12.88 12.49
N LYS A 81 -5.71 -13.15 13.80
CA LYS A 81 -5.53 -12.12 14.83
C LYS A 81 -4.19 -11.41 14.74
N GLU A 82 -3.18 -12.09 14.22
CA GLU A 82 -1.83 -11.55 14.08
C GLU A 82 -1.61 -10.74 12.79
N LEU A 83 -2.62 -10.69 11.93
CA LEU A 83 -2.50 -10.12 10.60
C LEU A 83 -3.43 -8.90 10.36
N SER A 84 -3.93 -8.27 11.41
CA SER A 84 -4.64 -7.01 11.27
C SER A 84 -3.67 -5.89 10.88
N PHE A 85 -4.03 -5.08 9.90
CA PHE A 85 -3.21 -3.94 9.53
C PHE A 85 -3.67 -2.64 10.19
N VAL A 86 -2.71 -1.77 10.44
CA VAL A 86 -2.97 -0.39 10.87
C VAL A 86 -2.34 0.54 9.83
N PRO A 87 -3.12 1.44 9.23
CA PRO A 87 -2.60 2.40 8.24
C PRO A 87 -1.67 3.40 8.91
N SER A 88 -0.37 3.16 8.85
CA SER A 88 0.63 3.93 9.59
C SER A 88 0.81 5.36 9.09
N HIS A 89 0.62 5.61 7.79
CA HIS A 89 0.78 6.93 7.21
C HIS A 89 -0.25 7.93 7.72
N ILE A 90 -1.44 7.47 8.03
CA ILE A 90 -2.54 8.31 8.49
C ILE A 90 -2.23 8.91 9.86
N TYR A 91 -1.51 8.18 10.69
CA TYR A 91 -1.30 8.54 12.09
C TYR A 91 0.08 9.12 12.41
N ASN A 92 1.08 8.75 11.64
CA ASN A 92 2.46 8.99 12.07
C ASN A 92 3.21 10.06 11.29
N LYS A 93 2.97 10.18 10.01
CA LYS A 93 3.72 11.11 9.13
C LYS A 93 2.93 11.42 7.87
N GLY A 94 3.36 12.45 7.18
CA GLY A 94 2.77 12.86 5.93
C GLY A 94 1.93 14.11 6.08
N TYR A 95 0.88 14.20 5.31
CA TYR A 95 0.07 15.41 5.18
C TYR A 95 -1.23 15.35 5.98
N ILE A 96 -1.39 14.34 6.83
CA ILE A 96 -2.57 14.14 7.68
C ILE A 96 -2.16 14.24 9.14
N TYR A 97 -2.89 15.06 9.90
CA TYR A 97 -2.72 15.23 11.34
C TYR A 97 -4.07 15.29 12.02
N LYS A 98 -4.31 14.41 13.00
CA LYS A 98 -5.58 14.34 13.77
C LYS A 98 -6.80 14.38 12.86
N ASP A 99 -6.87 13.50 11.86
CA ASP A 99 -7.94 13.39 10.89
C ASP A 99 -8.14 14.62 9.99
N HIS A 100 -7.18 15.55 9.99
CA HIS A 100 -7.16 16.69 9.11
C HIS A 100 -5.95 16.63 8.19
N PHE A 101 -6.17 16.95 6.93
CA PHE A 101 -5.09 17.07 5.96
C PHE A 101 -4.38 18.42 6.15
N ILE A 102 -3.11 18.36 6.55
CA ILE A 102 -2.29 19.56 6.71
C ILE A 102 -1.69 19.90 5.34
N PHE A 103 -2.41 20.68 4.60
CA PHE A 103 -2.02 21.04 3.25
C PHE A 103 -2.06 22.56 3.08
N GLU A 104 -0.93 23.13 2.74
CA GLU A 104 -0.82 24.52 2.32
C GLU A 104 -0.59 24.56 0.82
N LYS A 105 -1.23 25.52 0.13
CA LYS A 105 -1.14 25.66 -1.34
C LYS A 105 0.31 25.66 -1.85
N LYS A 106 1.22 26.29 -1.11
CA LYS A 106 2.67 26.32 -1.41
C LYS A 106 3.36 24.96 -1.30
N LYS A 107 2.73 23.97 -0.65
CA LYS A 107 3.26 22.61 -0.46
C LYS A 107 2.68 21.60 -1.43
N LEU A 108 1.85 22.02 -2.37
CA LEU A 108 1.26 21.11 -3.34
C LEU A 108 2.30 20.39 -4.17
N ASN A 109 3.36 21.08 -4.59
CA ASN A 109 4.45 20.48 -5.34
C ASN A 109 5.19 19.43 -4.50
N ASP A 110 5.44 19.71 -3.23
CA ASP A 110 6.10 18.76 -2.31
C ASP A 110 5.25 17.52 -2.12
N PHE A 111 3.94 17.68 -1.98
CA PHE A 111 3.01 16.55 -1.89
C PHE A 111 3.01 15.71 -3.17
N ALA A 112 2.97 16.35 -4.34
CA ALA A 112 3.01 15.64 -5.62
C ALA A 112 4.32 14.85 -5.80
N ILE A 113 5.44 15.42 -5.40
CA ILE A 113 6.75 14.75 -5.43
C ILE A 113 6.76 13.57 -4.47
N PHE A 114 6.24 13.75 -3.25
CA PHE A 114 6.13 12.68 -2.26
C PHE A 114 5.31 11.49 -2.78
N VAL A 115 4.16 11.76 -3.39
CA VAL A 115 3.30 10.71 -3.99
C VAL A 115 4.04 9.98 -5.11
N GLY A 116 4.65 10.71 -6.04
CA GLY A 116 5.38 10.12 -7.16
C GLY A 116 6.56 9.26 -6.70
N ALA A 117 7.32 9.72 -5.71
CA ALA A 117 8.42 8.95 -5.13
C ALA A 117 7.95 7.66 -4.45
N ASN A 118 6.84 7.71 -3.71
CA ASN A 118 6.27 6.53 -3.07
C ASN A 118 5.73 5.53 -4.08
N GLU A 119 5.11 5.99 -5.16
CA GLU A 119 4.66 5.10 -6.24
C GLU A 119 5.82 4.36 -6.90
N GLU A 120 6.92 5.06 -7.17
CA GLU A 120 8.11 4.44 -7.76
C GLU A 120 8.71 3.37 -6.84
N ILE A 121 8.80 3.65 -5.54
CA ILE A 121 9.26 2.69 -4.54
C ILE A 121 8.31 1.49 -4.45
N ALA A 122 7.01 1.72 -4.44
CA ALA A 122 6.00 0.67 -4.38
C ALA A 122 6.05 -0.23 -5.62
N GLU A 123 6.19 0.34 -6.81
CA GLU A 123 6.34 -0.41 -8.06
C GLU A 123 7.54 -1.36 -8.00
N LYS A 124 8.69 -0.88 -7.58
CA LYS A 124 9.91 -1.70 -7.43
C LYS A 124 9.70 -2.85 -6.44
N LYS A 125 9.06 -2.58 -5.31
CA LYS A 125 8.75 -3.61 -4.30
C LYS A 125 7.79 -4.66 -4.84
N LEU A 126 6.76 -4.25 -5.58
CA LEU A 126 5.79 -5.15 -6.18
C LEU A 126 6.42 -6.06 -7.24
N ILE A 127 7.29 -5.52 -8.08
CA ILE A 127 8.03 -6.30 -9.08
C ILE A 127 8.90 -7.35 -8.39
N THR A 128 9.64 -6.97 -7.37
CA THR A 128 10.48 -7.88 -6.58
C THR A 128 9.66 -8.99 -5.95
N PHE A 129 8.55 -8.65 -5.34
CA PHE A 129 7.63 -9.61 -4.72
C PHE A 129 7.00 -10.57 -5.73
N SER A 130 6.54 -10.04 -6.87
CA SER A 130 5.97 -10.84 -7.95
C SER A 130 6.99 -11.83 -8.51
N ASN A 131 8.22 -11.39 -8.76
CA ASN A 131 9.30 -12.25 -9.23
C ASN A 131 9.66 -13.34 -8.22
N HIS A 132 9.58 -13.03 -6.95
CA HIS A 132 9.76 -14.03 -5.89
C HIS A 132 8.67 -15.08 -5.92
N LEU A 133 7.40 -14.68 -5.98
CA LEU A 133 6.27 -15.63 -6.01
C LEU A 133 6.32 -16.58 -7.21
N LYS A 134 6.76 -16.12 -8.36
CA LYS A 134 6.92 -16.95 -9.57
C LYS A 134 7.85 -18.15 -9.38
N LYS A 135 8.73 -18.14 -8.38
CA LYS A 135 9.62 -19.26 -8.08
C LYS A 135 8.90 -20.44 -7.42
N TYR A 136 7.71 -20.21 -6.87
CA TYR A 136 6.92 -21.21 -6.16
C TYR A 136 5.69 -21.67 -6.92
N THR A 137 5.44 -21.07 -8.04
CA THR A 137 4.38 -21.42 -8.98
C THR A 137 4.97 -21.87 -10.30
#